data_8df63812210b53997b0679f985b17f70
#
_entry.id   8df63812210b53997b0679f985b17f70
#
_cell.length_a   1.000
_cell.length_b   1.000
_cell.length_c   1.000
_cell.angle_alpha   90.00
_cell.angle_beta   90.00
_cell.angle_gamma   90.00
#
_symmetry.space_group_name_H-M   'P 1'
#
loop_
_entity.id
_entity.type
_entity.pdbx_description
1 polymer ?
#
loop_
_entity_poly.entity_id
_entity_poly.type
_entity_poly.pdbx_seq_one_letter_code
_entity_poly.pdbx_strand_id
1 'polypeptide(L)'
;MKKAIAILLAFLLTGSLVLFCVTFVGRQVLLPAMGEEAAPVSDSLIREEQRLVRERITAMAELYHFEAEPVISVINEDTLRELNQQASRWWSSLLKDGKTGEELEWNTTELEEVLESDAILNQMEDKDRAEYLRVSAVEDIRKSVIRLVLPMRQKIIFLGMQEADKRIDILNLIAFFMGTPWAALALSALLAGLIVLLGSRKFDGAIQYIGSAMGAAALVLIALIILYLCAGIQPMIREASASLAVQYQSIESGVLIRGGILTAALAAGCVLCLAAGGKSRKEA
;
A
#
# COMPACT_ATOMS: atom_id res chain seq x y z
N MET A 1 -40.65 -10.56 -19.12
CA MET A 1 -39.58 -11.38 -18.51
C MET A 1 -38.19 -11.05 -19.07
N LYS A 2 -37.90 -11.13 -20.39
CA LYS A 2 -36.54 -10.91 -20.92
C LYS A 2 -35.91 -9.55 -20.55
N LYS A 3 -36.67 -8.45 -20.55
CA LYS A 3 -36.18 -7.12 -20.16
C LYS A 3 -35.80 -7.05 -18.69
N ALA A 4 -36.58 -7.67 -17.80
CA ALA A 4 -36.26 -7.69 -16.37
C ALA A 4 -34.97 -8.49 -16.09
N ILE A 5 -34.76 -9.60 -16.79
CA ILE A 5 -33.52 -10.40 -16.69
C ILE A 5 -32.33 -9.59 -17.21
N ALA A 6 -32.48 -8.89 -18.34
CA ALA A 6 -31.39 -8.05 -18.88
C ALA A 6 -30.99 -6.91 -17.92
N ILE A 7 -31.96 -6.29 -17.26
CA ILE A 7 -31.71 -5.25 -16.24
C ILE A 7 -30.97 -5.85 -15.04
N LEU A 8 -31.39 -7.02 -14.56
CA LEU A 8 -30.76 -7.71 -13.46
C LEU A 8 -29.29 -8.06 -13.80
N LEU A 9 -29.08 -8.62 -15.01
CA LEU A 9 -27.72 -8.93 -15.49
C LEU A 9 -26.86 -7.67 -15.64
N ALA A 10 -27.43 -6.55 -16.11
CA ALA A 10 -26.71 -5.28 -16.20
C ALA A 10 -26.30 -4.76 -14.80
N PHE A 11 -27.18 -4.92 -13.80
CA PHE A 11 -26.86 -4.56 -12.42
C PHE A 11 -25.74 -5.44 -11.84
N LEU A 12 -25.78 -6.76 -12.05
CA LEU A 12 -24.72 -7.68 -11.66
C LEU A 12 -23.40 -7.37 -12.39
N LEU A 13 -23.46 -7.02 -13.67
CA LEU A 13 -22.30 -6.60 -14.45
C LEU A 13 -21.69 -5.32 -13.87
N THR A 14 -22.50 -4.33 -13.48
CA THR A 14 -22.03 -3.13 -12.80
C THR A 14 -21.23 -3.48 -11.54
N GLY A 15 -21.80 -4.30 -10.67
CA GLY A 15 -21.14 -4.74 -9.43
C GLY A 15 -19.83 -5.49 -9.70
N SER A 16 -19.82 -6.38 -10.69
CA SER A 16 -18.63 -7.13 -11.09
C SER A 16 -17.52 -6.24 -11.66
N LEU A 17 -17.86 -5.22 -12.47
CA LEU A 17 -16.90 -4.24 -12.99
C LEU A 17 -16.32 -3.36 -11.88
N VAL A 18 -17.13 -2.90 -10.94
CA VAL A 18 -16.66 -2.14 -9.78
C VAL A 18 -15.71 -2.99 -8.94
N LEU A 19 -16.09 -4.24 -8.65
CA LEU A 19 -15.26 -5.19 -7.90
C LEU A 19 -13.93 -5.43 -8.62
N PHE A 20 -13.94 -5.63 -9.94
CA PHE A 20 -12.73 -5.75 -10.75
C PHE A 20 -11.85 -4.53 -10.61
N CYS A 21 -12.38 -3.32 -10.80
CA CYS A 21 -11.58 -2.09 -10.75
C CYS A 21 -10.96 -1.87 -9.36
N VAL A 22 -11.74 -2.02 -8.29
CA VAL A 22 -11.26 -1.83 -6.91
C VAL A 22 -10.17 -2.86 -6.57
N THR A 23 -10.40 -4.13 -6.87
CA THR A 23 -9.44 -5.19 -6.53
C THR A 23 -8.22 -5.17 -7.44
N PHE A 24 -8.36 -4.79 -8.71
CA PHE A 24 -7.24 -4.64 -9.64
C PHE A 24 -6.33 -3.46 -9.24
N VAL A 25 -6.91 -2.30 -8.89
CA VAL A 25 -6.14 -1.16 -8.39
C VAL A 25 -5.47 -1.51 -7.07
N GLY A 26 -6.21 -2.14 -6.14
CA GLY A 26 -5.66 -2.61 -4.88
C GLY A 26 -4.47 -3.56 -5.10
N ARG A 27 -4.60 -4.54 -5.99
CA ARG A 27 -3.49 -5.42 -6.37
C ARG A 27 -2.28 -4.66 -6.90
N GLN A 28 -2.49 -3.74 -7.84
CA GLN A 28 -1.42 -3.00 -8.53
C GLN A 28 -0.70 -1.99 -7.63
N VAL A 29 -1.30 -1.56 -6.53
CA VAL A 29 -0.76 -0.54 -5.63
C VAL A 29 -0.33 -1.15 -4.30
N LEU A 30 -1.15 -2.00 -3.71
CA LEU A 30 -0.87 -2.58 -2.39
C LEU A 30 0.20 -3.69 -2.46
N LEU A 31 0.15 -4.58 -3.47
CA LEU A 31 1.14 -5.66 -3.55
C LEU A 31 2.57 -5.17 -3.77
N PRO A 32 2.86 -4.21 -4.68
CA PRO A 32 4.20 -3.64 -4.77
C PRO A 32 4.61 -2.86 -3.50
N ALA A 33 3.67 -2.11 -2.90
CA ALA A 33 3.92 -1.42 -1.64
C ALA A 33 4.19 -2.40 -0.48
N MET A 34 3.71 -3.63 -0.60
CA MET A 34 3.92 -4.73 0.36
C MET A 34 5.11 -5.64 -0.05
N GLY A 35 5.85 -5.35 -1.11
CA GLY A 35 7.14 -5.96 -1.41
C GLY A 35 7.11 -7.20 -2.29
N GLU A 36 6.17 -7.35 -3.22
CA GLU A 36 6.19 -8.49 -4.17
C GLU A 36 7.37 -8.42 -5.16
N GLU A 37 7.82 -7.23 -5.49
CA GLU A 37 9.13 -6.92 -6.10
C GLU A 37 9.64 -5.69 -5.37
N ALA A 38 10.93 -5.66 -5.00
CA ALA A 38 11.52 -4.51 -4.33
C ALA A 38 11.26 -3.24 -5.18
N ALA A 39 10.14 -2.59 -4.92
CA ALA A 39 9.85 -1.31 -5.54
C ALA A 39 11.02 -0.38 -5.20
N PRO A 40 11.55 0.35 -6.17
CA PRO A 40 12.64 1.28 -5.89
C PRO A 40 12.19 2.22 -4.79
N VAL A 41 12.95 2.23 -3.71
CA VAL A 41 12.68 3.09 -2.56
C VAL A 41 12.75 4.53 -3.05
N SER A 42 11.69 5.31 -2.87
CA SER A 42 11.66 6.67 -3.41
C SER A 42 12.61 7.57 -2.63
N ASP A 43 13.31 8.46 -3.34
CA ASP A 43 14.23 9.42 -2.72
C ASP A 43 13.51 10.37 -1.75
N SER A 44 12.22 10.61 -1.94
CA SER A 44 11.42 11.41 -1.02
C SER A 44 11.21 10.71 0.32
N LEU A 45 11.04 9.37 0.31
CA LEU A 45 10.94 8.57 1.52
C LEU A 45 12.27 8.59 2.30
N ILE A 46 13.39 8.34 1.61
CA ILE A 46 14.70 8.33 2.24
C ILE A 46 15.01 9.69 2.88
N ARG A 47 14.76 10.79 2.19
CA ARG A 47 14.96 12.14 2.76
C ARG A 47 14.11 12.39 4.00
N GLU A 48 12.87 11.93 4.02
CA GLU A 48 12.02 12.08 5.20
C GLU A 48 12.48 11.18 6.35
N GLU A 49 12.90 9.96 6.06
CA GLU A 49 13.48 9.07 7.06
C GLU A 49 14.77 9.64 7.65
N GLN A 50 15.66 10.20 6.83
CA GLN A 50 16.85 10.89 7.32
C GLN A 50 16.53 12.07 8.24
N ARG A 51 15.54 12.88 7.88
CA ARG A 51 15.08 13.98 8.74
C ARG A 51 14.61 13.46 10.10
N LEU A 52 13.81 12.39 10.10
CA LEU A 52 13.31 11.79 11.32
C LEU A 52 14.39 11.09 12.14
N VAL A 53 15.37 10.44 11.47
CA VAL A 53 16.56 9.88 12.13
C VAL A 53 17.31 10.98 12.83
N ARG A 54 17.62 12.07 12.13
CA ARG A 54 18.34 13.23 12.71
C ARG A 54 17.63 13.73 13.97
N GLU A 55 16.34 13.97 13.90
CA GLU A 55 15.55 14.45 15.05
C GLU A 55 15.61 13.47 16.24
N ARG A 56 15.48 12.17 15.98
CA ARG A 56 15.51 11.15 17.04
C ARG A 56 16.89 10.97 17.65
N ILE A 57 17.94 10.92 16.82
CA ILE A 57 19.31 10.78 17.30
C ILE A 57 19.73 11.99 18.10
N THR A 58 19.38 13.20 17.69
CA THR A 58 19.63 14.41 18.48
C THR A 58 18.98 14.34 19.87
N ALA A 59 17.74 13.89 19.96
CA ALA A 59 17.08 13.71 21.25
C ALA A 59 17.72 12.60 22.11
N MET A 60 18.19 11.51 21.48
CA MET A 60 18.91 10.44 22.18
C MET A 60 20.30 10.89 22.65
N ALA A 61 21.00 11.73 21.86
CA ALA A 61 22.29 12.25 22.18
C ALA A 61 22.29 13.04 23.51
N GLU A 62 21.23 13.80 23.74
CA GLU A 62 21.03 14.51 25.02
C GLU A 62 20.82 13.52 26.19
N LEU A 63 20.09 12.43 25.97
CA LEU A 63 19.79 11.44 27.01
C LEU A 63 21.00 10.59 27.39
N TYR A 64 21.77 10.14 26.37
CA TYR A 64 22.88 9.21 26.53
C TYR A 64 24.24 9.89 26.58
N HIS A 65 24.30 11.21 26.44
CA HIS A 65 25.52 12.04 26.49
C HIS A 65 26.57 11.68 25.44
N PHE A 66 26.14 11.51 24.16
CA PHE A 66 27.05 11.35 23.02
C PHE A 66 26.88 12.48 21.99
N GLU A 67 27.83 12.59 21.06
CA GLU A 67 27.73 13.54 19.95
C GLU A 67 26.80 12.98 18.86
N ALA A 68 25.78 13.75 18.43
CA ALA A 68 24.77 13.30 17.48
C ALA A 68 25.31 13.14 16.05
N GLU A 69 26.14 14.08 15.56
CA GLU A 69 26.56 14.12 14.15
C GLU A 69 27.36 12.88 13.70
N PRO A 70 28.32 12.34 14.48
CA PRO A 70 28.99 11.10 14.11
C PRO A 70 28.03 9.93 13.94
N VAL A 71 27.06 9.80 14.84
CA VAL A 71 26.04 8.74 14.79
C VAL A 71 25.11 8.92 13.58
N ILE A 72 24.69 10.17 13.29
CA ILE A 72 23.87 10.48 12.11
C ILE A 72 24.62 10.14 10.81
N SER A 73 25.94 10.32 10.77
CA SER A 73 26.74 10.01 9.58
C SER A 73 26.81 8.52 9.25
N VAL A 74 26.75 7.65 10.25
CA VAL A 74 26.65 6.18 10.08
C VAL A 74 25.30 5.77 9.52
N ILE A 75 24.22 6.46 9.93
CA ILE A 75 22.88 6.19 9.45
C ILE A 75 22.60 7.02 8.19
N ASN A 76 23.35 6.77 7.15
CA ASN A 76 23.30 7.49 5.89
C ASN A 76 22.16 6.99 4.96
N GLU A 77 22.06 7.58 3.76
CA GLU A 77 21.05 7.18 2.76
C GLU A 77 21.17 5.72 2.35
N ASP A 78 22.40 5.21 2.21
CA ASP A 78 22.62 3.84 1.76
C ASP A 78 22.17 2.84 2.82
N THR A 79 22.45 3.11 4.10
CA THR A 79 21.94 2.33 5.22
C THR A 79 20.42 2.29 5.24
N LEU A 80 19.76 3.43 5.07
CA LEU A 80 18.28 3.49 5.02
C LEU A 80 17.71 2.77 3.80
N ARG A 81 18.36 2.89 2.63
CA ARG A 81 17.96 2.15 1.42
C ARG A 81 18.07 0.64 1.61
N GLU A 82 19.16 0.18 2.19
CA GLU A 82 19.37 -1.24 2.47
C GLU A 82 18.31 -1.77 3.44
N LEU A 83 18.05 -1.09 4.55
CA LEU A 83 17.03 -1.45 5.52
C LEU A 83 15.62 -1.46 4.88
N ASN A 84 15.29 -0.50 4.03
CA ASN A 84 14.03 -0.49 3.29
C ASN A 84 13.91 -1.65 2.31
N GLN A 85 15.01 -2.04 1.64
CA GLN A 85 15.03 -3.22 0.77
C GLN A 85 14.85 -4.52 1.57
N GLN A 86 15.51 -4.65 2.72
CA GLN A 86 15.31 -5.78 3.63
C GLN A 86 13.86 -5.84 4.13
N ALA A 87 13.31 -4.68 4.51
CA ALA A 87 11.91 -4.55 4.91
C ALA A 87 10.95 -5.02 3.82
N SER A 88 11.22 -4.64 2.57
CA SER A 88 10.46 -5.05 1.40
C SER A 88 10.51 -6.57 1.18
N ARG A 89 11.71 -7.18 1.29
CA ARG A 89 11.88 -8.64 1.21
C ARG A 89 11.16 -9.36 2.36
N TRP A 90 11.23 -8.82 3.56
CA TRP A 90 10.54 -9.36 4.72
C TRP A 90 9.01 -9.40 4.49
N TRP A 91 8.45 -8.32 3.95
CA TRP A 91 7.05 -8.26 3.57
C TRP A 91 6.69 -9.29 2.50
N SER A 92 7.52 -9.40 1.46
CA SER A 92 7.32 -10.37 0.39
C SER A 92 7.30 -11.82 0.92
N SER A 93 8.22 -12.16 1.84
CA SER A 93 8.27 -13.47 2.48
C SER A 93 7.03 -13.73 3.35
N LEU A 94 6.61 -12.73 4.14
CA LEU A 94 5.39 -12.84 4.93
C LEU A 94 4.15 -13.10 4.06
N LEU A 95 4.07 -12.43 2.90
CA LEU A 95 2.96 -12.57 1.97
C LEU A 95 2.96 -13.92 1.22
N LYS A 96 4.14 -14.38 0.78
CA LYS A 96 4.27 -15.62 0.00
C LYS A 96 4.17 -16.87 0.88
N ASP A 97 4.89 -16.87 2.00
CA ASP A 97 5.11 -18.08 2.78
C ASP A 97 4.36 -18.08 4.11
N GLY A 98 3.71 -16.99 4.47
CA GLY A 98 3.06 -16.83 5.78
C GLY A 98 4.02 -16.86 6.96
N LYS A 99 5.34 -16.79 6.69
CA LYS A 99 6.38 -16.80 7.72
C LYS A 99 6.83 -15.36 7.98
N THR A 100 7.02 -15.03 9.26
CA THR A 100 7.78 -13.83 9.61
C THR A 100 9.20 -14.09 9.15
N GLY A 101 9.68 -13.37 8.13
CA GLY A 101 11.04 -13.43 7.66
C GLY A 101 12.06 -13.18 8.78
N GLU A 102 13.32 -13.40 8.48
CA GLU A 102 14.44 -13.09 9.37
C GLU A 102 14.31 -11.64 9.87
N GLU A 103 14.78 -11.41 11.10
CA GLU A 103 14.83 -10.03 11.62
C GLU A 103 15.63 -9.14 10.69
N LEU A 104 15.27 -7.84 10.61
CA LEU A 104 16.07 -6.88 9.88
C LEU A 104 17.47 -6.86 10.50
N GLU A 105 18.43 -7.29 9.72
CA GLU A 105 19.84 -7.26 10.11
C GLU A 105 20.43 -5.90 9.74
N TRP A 106 20.73 -5.13 10.76
CA TRP A 106 21.57 -3.95 10.62
C TRP A 106 22.87 -4.22 11.35
N ASN A 107 23.98 -4.19 10.61
CA ASN A 107 25.31 -4.26 11.21
C ASN A 107 25.59 -2.97 11.97
N THR A 108 25.60 -3.07 13.30
CA THR A 108 25.80 -1.94 14.21
C THR A 108 27.29 -1.69 14.55
N THR A 109 28.23 -2.41 13.95
CA THR A 109 29.66 -2.29 14.27
C THR A 109 30.18 -0.86 14.13
N GLU A 110 29.85 -0.17 13.02
CA GLU A 110 30.26 1.23 12.82
C GLU A 110 29.62 2.16 13.86
N LEU A 111 28.38 1.90 14.25
CA LEU A 111 27.69 2.64 15.31
C LEU A 111 28.35 2.41 16.67
N GLU A 112 28.73 1.18 16.95
CA GLU A 112 29.44 0.81 18.18
C GLU A 112 30.81 1.50 18.24
N GLU A 113 31.58 1.46 17.15
CA GLU A 113 32.89 2.14 17.04
C GLU A 113 32.78 3.66 17.28
N VAL A 114 31.74 4.30 16.69
CA VAL A 114 31.50 5.73 16.88
C VAL A 114 31.17 6.04 18.34
N LEU A 115 30.31 5.26 18.97
CA LEU A 115 29.97 5.46 20.39
C LEU A 115 31.11 5.09 21.34
N GLU A 116 32.02 4.16 20.97
CA GLU A 116 33.25 3.90 21.70
C GLU A 116 34.23 5.05 21.63
N SER A 117 34.29 5.75 20.48
CA SER A 117 35.15 6.91 20.28
C SER A 117 34.61 8.19 20.91
N ASP A 118 33.34 8.18 21.36
CA ASP A 118 32.69 9.35 21.95
C ASP A 118 33.44 9.80 23.23
N ALA A 119 33.97 11.01 23.20
CA ALA A 119 34.77 11.53 24.27
C ALA A 119 34.03 11.66 25.61
N ILE A 120 32.70 11.82 25.54
CA ILE A 120 31.85 12.00 26.74
C ILE A 120 31.71 10.69 27.49
N LEU A 121 31.38 9.61 26.79
CA LEU A 121 31.26 8.27 27.39
C LEU A 121 32.63 7.79 27.93
N ASN A 122 33.70 8.03 27.18
CA ASN A 122 35.08 7.65 27.58
C ASN A 122 35.61 8.45 28.75
N GLN A 123 35.05 9.61 29.09
CA GLN A 123 35.44 10.44 30.23
C GLN A 123 34.70 10.06 31.52
N MET A 124 33.75 9.12 31.48
CA MET A 124 33.08 8.66 32.70
C MET A 124 34.05 7.88 33.61
N GLU A 125 34.06 8.24 34.89
CA GLU A 125 34.87 7.54 35.89
C GLU A 125 34.42 6.10 36.12
N ASP A 126 33.11 5.88 36.03
CA ASP A 126 32.47 4.55 36.15
C ASP A 126 32.38 3.87 34.79
N LYS A 127 33.34 2.98 34.54
CA LYS A 127 33.43 2.22 33.27
C LYS A 127 32.26 1.27 33.05
N ASP A 128 31.74 0.69 34.09
CA ASP A 128 30.59 -0.24 33.99
C ASP A 128 29.32 0.51 33.58
N ARG A 129 29.17 1.73 34.09
CA ARG A 129 28.09 2.61 33.71
C ARG A 129 28.23 3.15 32.29
N ALA A 130 29.42 3.50 31.87
CA ALA A 130 29.71 3.95 30.50
C ALA A 130 29.38 2.82 29.48
N GLU A 131 29.84 1.59 29.78
CA GLU A 131 29.54 0.43 28.94
C GLU A 131 28.05 0.12 28.89
N TYR A 132 27.34 0.17 30.02
CA TYR A 132 25.89 -0.01 30.07
C TYR A 132 25.15 1.04 29.22
N LEU A 133 25.53 2.32 29.32
CA LEU A 133 24.92 3.39 28.54
C LEU A 133 25.19 3.22 27.04
N ARG A 134 26.41 2.80 26.67
CA ARG A 134 26.79 2.52 25.28
C ARG A 134 25.91 1.40 24.69
N VAL A 135 25.84 0.26 25.34
CA VAL A 135 25.02 -0.89 24.90
C VAL A 135 23.54 -0.50 24.80
N SER A 136 23.04 0.24 25.78
CA SER A 136 21.65 0.72 25.77
C SER A 136 21.39 1.71 24.65
N ALA A 137 22.33 2.64 24.38
CA ALA A 137 22.23 3.60 23.30
C ALA A 137 22.23 2.91 21.93
N VAL A 138 23.13 1.96 21.67
CA VAL A 138 23.17 1.16 20.43
C VAL A 138 21.83 0.48 20.19
N GLU A 139 21.32 -0.22 21.20
CA GLU A 139 20.06 -0.96 21.07
C GLU A 139 18.87 -0.04 20.88
N ASP A 140 18.80 1.11 21.55
CA ASP A 140 17.70 2.06 21.40
C ASP A 140 17.75 2.80 20.06
N ILE A 141 18.96 3.14 19.58
CA ILE A 141 19.15 3.70 18.23
C ILE A 141 18.73 2.68 17.19
N ARG A 142 19.22 1.43 17.29
CA ARG A 142 18.85 0.34 16.40
C ARG A 142 17.33 0.16 16.36
N LYS A 143 16.68 0.02 17.50
CA LYS A 143 15.21 -0.10 17.60
C LYS A 143 14.50 1.10 17.00
N SER A 144 15.00 2.30 17.22
CA SER A 144 14.40 3.53 16.72
C SER A 144 14.44 3.61 15.21
N VAL A 145 15.57 3.26 14.57
CA VAL A 145 15.73 3.23 13.12
C VAL A 145 14.89 2.13 12.49
N ILE A 146 14.92 0.92 13.04
CA ILE A 146 14.07 -0.18 12.58
C ILE A 146 12.57 0.17 12.69
N ARG A 147 12.15 0.86 13.76
CA ARG A 147 10.77 1.32 13.91
C ARG A 147 10.38 2.38 12.89
N LEU A 148 11.34 3.17 12.44
CA LEU A 148 11.11 4.17 11.41
C LEU A 148 10.86 3.52 10.05
N VAL A 149 11.71 2.56 9.68
CA VAL A 149 11.65 1.83 8.40
C VAL A 149 10.46 0.85 8.37
N LEU A 150 10.11 0.23 9.52
CA LEU A 150 9.00 -0.72 9.66
C LEU A 150 7.97 -0.28 10.69
N PRO A 151 7.31 0.87 10.52
CA PRO A 151 6.32 1.33 11.49
C PRO A 151 5.12 0.37 11.61
N MET A 152 4.80 -0.37 10.56
CA MET A 152 3.72 -1.38 10.55
C MET A 152 4.15 -2.72 11.15
N ARG A 153 5.44 -3.07 11.13
CA ARG A 153 5.94 -4.36 11.64
C ARG A 153 5.56 -4.57 13.10
N GLN A 154 5.76 -3.57 13.93
CA GLN A 154 5.43 -3.69 15.35
C GLN A 154 3.94 -3.88 15.60
N LYS A 155 3.09 -3.18 14.84
CA LYS A 155 1.65 -3.38 14.92
C LYS A 155 1.25 -4.79 14.48
N ILE A 156 1.88 -5.31 13.42
CA ILE A 156 1.57 -6.64 12.89
C ILE A 156 2.16 -7.74 13.76
N ILE A 157 3.39 -7.61 14.26
CA ILE A 157 3.95 -8.56 15.25
C ILE A 157 3.15 -8.50 16.55
N PHE A 158 2.79 -7.30 17.02
CA PHE A 158 1.98 -7.12 18.21
C PHE A 158 0.57 -7.70 18.01
N LEU A 159 -0.07 -7.48 16.86
CA LEU A 159 -1.36 -8.07 16.49
C LEU A 159 -1.25 -9.58 16.27
N GLY A 160 -0.16 -10.06 15.67
CA GLY A 160 0.07 -11.47 15.42
C GLY A 160 0.47 -12.28 16.67
N MET A 161 1.08 -11.65 17.67
CA MET A 161 1.38 -12.30 18.95
C MET A 161 0.16 -12.38 19.87
N GLN A 162 -0.76 -11.42 19.80
CA GLN A 162 -1.95 -11.39 20.66
C GLN A 162 -3.19 -12.06 20.07
N GLU A 163 -3.32 -12.11 18.76
CA GLU A 163 -4.53 -12.64 18.10
C GLU A 163 -4.17 -13.34 16.79
N ALA A 164 -4.02 -14.67 16.86
CA ALA A 164 -3.80 -15.52 15.68
C ALA A 164 -4.88 -15.30 14.58
N ASP A 165 -6.11 -14.96 14.99
CA ASP A 165 -7.23 -14.73 14.08
C ASP A 165 -7.02 -13.50 13.17
N LYS A 166 -6.44 -12.39 13.68
CA LYS A 166 -6.19 -11.19 12.85
C LYS A 166 -5.11 -11.37 11.79
N ARG A 167 -4.15 -12.27 12.02
CA ARG A 167 -3.15 -12.65 11.01
C ARG A 167 -3.80 -13.37 9.84
N ILE A 168 -4.75 -14.26 10.12
CA ILE A 168 -5.53 -14.98 9.11
C ILE A 168 -6.35 -13.98 8.29
N ASP A 169 -6.93 -12.96 8.92
CA ASP A 169 -7.71 -11.92 8.24
C ASP A 169 -6.87 -11.09 7.27
N ILE A 170 -5.65 -10.73 7.63
CA ILE A 170 -4.73 -10.00 6.74
C ILE A 170 -4.31 -10.88 5.56
N LEU A 171 -3.96 -12.14 5.80
CA LEU A 171 -3.61 -13.08 4.73
C LEU A 171 -4.79 -13.35 3.80
N ASN A 172 -5.99 -13.46 4.33
CA ASN A 172 -7.22 -13.59 3.55
C ASN A 172 -7.50 -12.33 2.72
N LEU A 173 -7.28 -11.13 3.28
CA LEU A 173 -7.43 -9.88 2.56
C LEU A 173 -6.46 -9.79 1.38
N ILE A 174 -5.21 -10.21 1.58
CA ILE A 174 -4.19 -10.26 0.53
C ILE A 174 -4.57 -11.26 -0.54
N ALA A 175 -4.95 -12.49 -0.16
CA ALA A 175 -5.41 -13.52 -1.08
C ALA A 175 -6.63 -13.03 -1.90
N PHE A 176 -7.53 -12.28 -1.25
CA PHE A 176 -8.65 -11.63 -1.90
C PHE A 176 -8.19 -10.66 -3.00
N PHE A 177 -7.25 -9.77 -2.73
CA PHE A 177 -6.72 -8.84 -3.73
C PHE A 177 -5.91 -9.53 -4.83
N MET A 178 -5.31 -10.70 -4.57
CA MET A 178 -4.55 -11.44 -5.58
C MET A 178 -5.45 -12.18 -6.58
N GLY A 179 -6.48 -12.87 -6.10
CA GLY A 179 -7.33 -13.75 -6.90
C GLY A 179 -8.56 -13.09 -7.49
N THR A 180 -9.20 -12.21 -6.73
CA THR A 180 -10.50 -11.61 -7.06
C THR A 180 -10.55 -10.81 -8.36
N PRO A 181 -9.50 -10.03 -8.78
CA PRO A 181 -9.57 -9.28 -10.04
C PRO A 181 -9.84 -10.17 -11.25
N TRP A 182 -9.19 -11.31 -11.34
CA TRP A 182 -9.35 -12.24 -12.46
C TRP A 182 -10.71 -12.94 -12.46
N ALA A 183 -11.18 -13.32 -11.26
CA ALA A 183 -12.52 -13.88 -11.10
C ALA A 183 -13.60 -12.85 -11.45
N ALA A 184 -13.47 -11.60 -11.02
CA ALA A 184 -14.38 -10.52 -11.34
C ALA A 184 -14.38 -10.18 -12.84
N LEU A 185 -13.21 -10.20 -13.50
CA LEU A 185 -13.11 -10.01 -14.95
C LEU A 185 -13.80 -11.14 -15.71
N ALA A 186 -13.56 -12.39 -15.34
CA ALA A 186 -14.21 -13.56 -15.95
C ALA A 186 -15.73 -13.51 -15.77
N LEU A 187 -16.21 -13.15 -14.58
CA LEU A 187 -17.62 -12.95 -14.30
C LEU A 187 -18.21 -11.81 -15.15
N SER A 188 -17.51 -10.70 -15.28
CA SER A 188 -17.94 -9.58 -16.13
C SER A 188 -18.09 -10.00 -17.59
N ALA A 189 -17.13 -10.75 -18.13
CA ALA A 189 -17.17 -11.27 -19.49
C ALA A 189 -18.35 -12.23 -19.69
N LEU A 190 -18.59 -13.14 -18.73
CA LEU A 190 -19.71 -14.06 -18.75
C LEU A 190 -21.05 -13.32 -18.72
N LEU A 191 -21.22 -12.36 -17.83
CA LEU A 191 -22.46 -11.56 -17.74
C LEU A 191 -22.71 -10.75 -19.01
N ALA A 192 -21.69 -10.13 -19.58
CA ALA A 192 -21.79 -9.44 -20.86
C ALA A 192 -22.21 -10.39 -21.99
N GLY A 193 -21.62 -11.59 -22.05
CA GLY A 193 -21.97 -12.63 -22.99
C GLY A 193 -23.43 -13.08 -22.86
N LEU A 194 -23.92 -13.26 -21.62
CA LEU A 194 -25.32 -13.59 -21.36
C LEU A 194 -26.28 -12.47 -21.80
N ILE A 195 -25.92 -11.20 -21.59
CA ILE A 195 -26.73 -10.06 -22.08
C ILE A 195 -26.83 -10.09 -23.61
N VAL A 196 -25.69 -10.35 -24.30
CA VAL A 196 -25.67 -10.48 -25.78
C VAL A 196 -26.52 -11.64 -26.23
N LEU A 197 -26.44 -12.80 -25.61
CA LEU A 197 -27.25 -13.99 -25.96
C LEU A 197 -28.77 -13.77 -25.77
N LEU A 198 -29.15 -13.08 -24.70
CA LEU A 198 -30.54 -12.72 -24.45
C LEU A 198 -31.09 -11.68 -25.46
N GLY A 199 -30.18 -10.81 -25.91
CA GLY A 199 -30.46 -9.77 -26.90
C GLY A 199 -30.36 -10.21 -28.35
N SER A 200 -30.04 -11.50 -28.63
CA SER A 200 -29.67 -12.03 -29.95
C SER A 200 -30.62 -11.72 -31.12
N ARG A 201 -31.86 -11.31 -30.86
CA ARG A 201 -32.81 -10.83 -31.89
C ARG A 201 -32.77 -9.30 -32.11
N LYS A 202 -32.11 -8.52 -31.21
CA LYS A 202 -31.90 -7.07 -31.31
C LYS A 202 -30.57 -6.74 -30.61
N PHE A 203 -29.49 -6.96 -31.31
CA PHE A 203 -28.11 -6.76 -30.83
C PHE A 203 -27.89 -5.35 -30.19
N ASP A 204 -28.60 -4.34 -30.75
CA ASP A 204 -28.52 -2.94 -30.29
C ASP A 204 -28.98 -2.74 -28.84
N GLY A 205 -29.99 -3.49 -28.41
CA GLY A 205 -30.47 -3.44 -27.04
C GLY A 205 -29.46 -4.03 -26.03
N ALA A 206 -28.76 -5.08 -26.44
CA ALA A 206 -27.73 -5.70 -25.59
C ALA A 206 -26.56 -4.76 -25.34
N ILE A 207 -26.07 -4.08 -26.39
CA ILE A 207 -24.98 -3.10 -26.28
C ILE A 207 -25.37 -1.93 -25.37
N GLN A 208 -26.63 -1.47 -25.43
CA GLN A 208 -27.08 -0.39 -24.54
C GLN A 208 -27.09 -0.82 -23.07
N TYR A 209 -27.46 -2.05 -22.73
CA TYR A 209 -27.39 -2.56 -21.35
C TYR A 209 -25.95 -2.67 -20.86
N ILE A 210 -25.04 -3.13 -21.71
CA ILE A 210 -23.59 -3.20 -21.36
C ILE A 210 -23.06 -1.78 -21.16
N GLY A 211 -23.34 -0.86 -22.08
CA GLY A 211 -22.94 0.55 -21.96
C GLY A 211 -23.48 1.21 -20.70
N SER A 212 -24.75 0.97 -20.36
CA SER A 212 -25.34 1.48 -19.11
C SER A 212 -24.66 0.91 -17.87
N ALA A 213 -24.31 -0.38 -17.88
CA ALA A 213 -23.58 -1.00 -16.77
C ALA A 213 -22.18 -0.41 -16.60
N MET A 214 -21.45 -0.16 -17.70
CA MET A 214 -20.14 0.51 -17.66
C MET A 214 -20.25 1.95 -17.13
N GLY A 215 -21.27 2.70 -17.57
CA GLY A 215 -21.51 4.06 -17.09
C GLY A 215 -21.87 4.09 -15.61
N ALA A 216 -22.72 3.18 -15.16
CA ALA A 216 -23.05 3.05 -13.73
C ALA A 216 -21.84 2.67 -12.90
N ALA A 217 -20.97 1.75 -13.38
CA ALA A 217 -19.73 1.38 -12.70
C ALA A 217 -18.78 2.59 -12.60
N ALA A 218 -18.63 3.38 -13.67
CA ALA A 218 -17.84 4.60 -13.64
C ALA A 218 -18.34 5.62 -12.61
N LEU A 219 -19.65 5.82 -12.52
CA LEU A 219 -20.26 6.72 -11.53
C LEU A 219 -20.02 6.23 -10.09
N VAL A 220 -20.16 4.93 -9.84
CA VAL A 220 -19.86 4.36 -8.51
C VAL A 220 -18.39 4.56 -8.14
N LEU A 221 -17.46 4.34 -9.07
CA LEU A 221 -16.02 4.57 -8.83
C LEU A 221 -15.72 6.05 -8.55
N ILE A 222 -16.33 6.98 -9.28
CA ILE A 222 -16.22 8.42 -9.01
C ILE A 222 -16.72 8.73 -7.59
N ALA A 223 -17.87 8.20 -7.22
CA ALA A 223 -18.44 8.40 -5.89
C ALA A 223 -17.51 7.86 -4.79
N LEU A 224 -16.91 6.68 -4.99
CA LEU A 224 -15.93 6.11 -4.06
C LEU A 224 -14.67 6.96 -3.93
N ILE A 225 -14.14 7.49 -5.05
CA ILE A 225 -12.98 8.40 -5.03
C ILE A 225 -13.33 9.69 -4.27
N ILE A 226 -14.49 10.29 -4.55
CA ILE A 226 -14.94 11.51 -3.85
C ILE A 226 -15.11 11.23 -2.36
N LEU A 227 -15.78 10.14 -1.99
CA LEU A 227 -15.97 9.74 -0.59
C LEU A 227 -14.62 9.58 0.12
N TYR A 228 -13.66 8.92 -0.53
CA TYR A 228 -12.32 8.74 -0.02
C TYR A 228 -11.61 10.08 0.21
N LEU A 229 -11.65 11.00 -0.76
CA LEU A 229 -11.05 12.34 -0.63
C LEU A 229 -11.72 13.17 0.47
N CYS A 230 -13.05 13.04 0.63
CA CYS A 230 -13.80 13.72 1.68
C CYS A 230 -13.58 13.12 3.09
N ALA A 231 -13.18 11.86 3.19
CA ALA A 231 -12.97 11.19 4.47
C ALA A 231 -11.79 11.75 5.30
N GLY A 232 -10.91 12.55 4.68
CA GLY A 232 -9.83 13.25 5.39
C GLY A 232 -8.81 12.31 6.06
N ILE A 233 -8.55 11.15 5.48
CA ILE A 233 -7.66 10.13 6.04
C ILE A 233 -6.20 10.61 6.10
N GLN A 234 -5.77 11.42 5.11
CA GLN A 234 -4.41 11.97 5.03
C GLN A 234 -3.97 12.75 6.29
N PRO A 235 -4.72 13.72 6.81
CA PRO A 235 -4.31 14.44 8.00
C PRO A 235 -4.17 13.53 9.22
N MET A 236 -5.07 12.55 9.39
CA MET A 236 -4.99 11.59 10.50
C MET A 236 -3.71 10.74 10.45
N ILE A 237 -3.29 10.30 9.26
CA ILE A 237 -2.06 9.52 9.09
C ILE A 237 -0.83 10.41 9.35
N ARG A 238 -0.85 11.66 8.88
CA ARG A 238 0.25 12.61 9.08
C ARG A 238 0.46 12.94 10.57
N GLU A 239 -0.61 13.06 11.33
CA GLU A 239 -0.56 13.23 12.79
C GLU A 239 -0.02 11.99 13.50
N ALA A 240 -0.30 10.79 12.97
CA ALA A 240 0.15 9.54 13.57
C ALA A 240 1.63 9.25 13.32
N SER A 241 2.15 9.52 12.11
CA SER A 241 3.55 9.30 11.73
C SER A 241 3.88 9.97 10.40
N ALA A 242 4.95 10.78 10.36
CA ALA A 242 5.38 11.45 9.15
C ALA A 242 5.91 10.46 8.09
N SER A 243 6.60 9.38 8.48
CA SER A 243 7.09 8.36 7.55
C SER A 243 5.93 7.55 6.95
N LEU A 244 4.93 7.19 7.75
CA LEU A 244 3.70 6.56 7.25
C LEU A 244 2.95 7.48 6.30
N ALA A 245 2.94 8.79 6.54
CA ALA A 245 2.28 9.75 5.66
C ALA A 245 2.92 9.78 4.27
N VAL A 246 4.26 9.72 4.16
CA VAL A 246 4.96 9.69 2.88
C VAL A 246 4.70 8.38 2.13
N GLN A 247 4.77 7.24 2.80
CA GLN A 247 4.43 5.94 2.21
C GLN A 247 2.98 5.90 1.74
N TYR A 248 2.07 6.39 2.57
CA TYR A 248 0.65 6.46 2.26
C TYR A 248 0.37 7.38 1.06
N GLN A 249 1.04 8.52 0.97
CA GLN A 249 0.90 9.45 -0.16
C GLN A 249 1.31 8.80 -1.50
N SER A 250 2.35 7.96 -1.50
CA SER A 250 2.74 7.17 -2.67
C SER A 250 1.65 6.17 -3.07
N ILE A 251 1.10 5.43 -2.11
CA ILE A 251 0.00 4.50 -2.32
C ILE A 251 -1.25 5.23 -2.83
N GLU A 252 -1.61 6.33 -2.20
CA GLU A 252 -2.77 7.14 -2.55
C GLU A 252 -2.69 7.69 -3.98
N SER A 253 -1.55 8.27 -4.36
CA SER A 253 -1.34 8.75 -5.72
C SER A 253 -1.48 7.62 -6.75
N GLY A 254 -0.93 6.45 -6.45
CA GLY A 254 -1.09 5.25 -7.26
C GLY A 254 -2.55 4.80 -7.42
N VAL A 255 -3.32 4.82 -6.32
CA VAL A 255 -4.77 4.49 -6.33
C VAL A 255 -5.55 5.50 -7.15
N LEU A 256 -5.33 6.80 -6.94
CA LEU A 256 -6.06 7.86 -7.64
C LEU A 256 -5.77 7.87 -9.14
N ILE A 257 -4.51 7.73 -9.55
CA ILE A 257 -4.12 7.71 -10.97
C ILE A 257 -4.71 6.49 -11.66
N ARG A 258 -4.49 5.29 -11.15
CA ARG A 258 -4.96 4.05 -11.78
C ARG A 258 -6.47 3.89 -11.71
N GLY A 259 -7.07 4.28 -10.59
CA GLY A 259 -8.53 4.33 -10.43
C GLY A 259 -9.16 5.31 -11.41
N GLY A 260 -8.56 6.50 -11.58
CA GLY A 260 -8.99 7.49 -12.56
C GLY A 260 -8.91 6.99 -14.00
N ILE A 261 -7.81 6.31 -14.38
CA ILE A 261 -7.63 5.73 -15.73
C ILE A 261 -8.72 4.67 -16.00
N LEU A 262 -8.97 3.75 -15.06
CA LEU A 262 -10.00 2.72 -15.22
C LEU A 262 -11.40 3.32 -15.30
N THR A 263 -11.68 4.33 -14.48
CA THR A 263 -12.95 5.06 -14.52
C THR A 263 -13.16 5.75 -15.86
N ALA A 264 -12.14 6.42 -16.39
CA ALA A 264 -12.18 7.04 -17.72
C ALA A 264 -12.38 6.01 -18.83
N ALA A 265 -11.73 4.85 -18.75
CA ALA A 265 -11.89 3.76 -19.71
C ALA A 265 -13.34 3.20 -19.70
N LEU A 266 -13.95 3.02 -18.53
CA LEU A 266 -15.34 2.61 -18.41
C LEU A 266 -16.31 3.67 -18.97
N ALA A 267 -16.07 4.94 -18.68
CA ALA A 267 -16.88 6.05 -19.21
C ALA A 267 -16.78 6.12 -20.75
N ALA A 268 -15.58 5.99 -21.31
CA ALA A 268 -15.38 5.93 -22.76
C ALA A 268 -16.09 4.73 -23.39
N GLY A 269 -15.98 3.55 -22.77
CA GLY A 269 -16.69 2.34 -23.18
C GLY A 269 -18.21 2.51 -23.16
N CYS A 270 -18.75 3.19 -22.14
CA CYS A 270 -20.16 3.54 -22.05
C CYS A 270 -20.58 4.39 -23.26
N VAL A 271 -19.87 5.47 -23.56
CA VAL A 271 -20.16 6.38 -24.69
C VAL A 271 -20.13 5.61 -26.02
N LEU A 272 -19.12 4.78 -26.24
CA LEU A 272 -18.99 3.97 -27.45
C LEU A 272 -20.15 3.00 -27.62
N CYS A 273 -20.53 2.29 -26.55
CA CYS A 273 -21.65 1.35 -26.58
C CYS A 273 -22.98 2.07 -26.85
N LEU A 274 -23.23 3.21 -26.22
CA LEU A 274 -24.45 3.98 -26.42
C LEU A 274 -24.52 4.58 -27.85
N ALA A 275 -23.40 5.05 -28.37
CA ALA A 275 -23.30 5.57 -29.74
C ALA A 275 -23.55 4.46 -30.79
N ALA A 276 -22.96 3.27 -30.59
CA ALA A 276 -23.17 2.12 -31.47
C ALA A 276 -24.63 1.64 -31.47
N GLY A 277 -25.23 1.52 -30.27
CA GLY A 277 -26.63 1.13 -30.13
C GLY A 277 -27.65 2.18 -30.63
N GLY A 278 -27.25 3.46 -30.69
CA GLY A 278 -28.07 4.57 -31.20
C GLY A 278 -28.12 4.68 -32.74
N LYS A 279 -27.05 4.30 -33.44
CA LYS A 279 -26.98 4.34 -34.92
C LYS A 279 -27.91 3.33 -35.57
N SER A 280 -27.94 2.10 -35.07
CA SER A 280 -28.76 1.02 -35.60
C SER A 280 -30.28 1.30 -35.50
N ARG A 281 -30.66 2.16 -34.54
CA ARG A 281 -32.10 2.54 -34.38
C ARG A 281 -32.60 3.56 -35.41
N LYS A 282 -31.69 4.25 -36.11
CA LYS A 282 -32.03 5.21 -37.16
C LYS A 282 -32.11 4.58 -38.56
N GLU A 283 -31.52 3.39 -38.71
CA GLU A 283 -31.48 2.67 -39.97
C GLU A 283 -32.56 1.55 -40.06
N ALA A 284 -33.32 1.32 -39.02
CA ALA A 284 -34.44 0.38 -38.94
C ALA A 284 -35.77 1.12 -38.86
#